data_bdfbf46d89aaae7d5baa8726b64a2601
#
_entry.id   bdfbf46d89aaae7d5baa8726b64a2601
#
_cell.length_a   1.000
_cell.length_b   1.000
_cell.length_c   1.000
_cell.angle_alpha   90.00
_cell.angle_beta   90.00
_cell.angle_gamma   90.00
#
_symmetry.space_group_name_H-M   'P 1'
#
loop_
_entity.id
_entity.type
_entity.pdbx_description
1 polymer ?
#
loop_
_entity_poly.entity_id
_entity_poly.type
_entity_poly.pdbx_seq_one_letter_code
_entity_poly.pdbx_strand_id
1 'polypeptide(L)'
;GLGDVYKRQDESNLAWKAANEFFKAIKFDGGCDIYIEKHIPMGAGMAGGSSDAAGVINGLNKLFDSPLSLEERMKMGKKLGADVPFCVMGGCALAEGIGERLTVLPELPEVCYLIAKPRQSISTKWVYEHLDYNNKPVNLDIDKIISGIKSGDLKKIQPFMGNILENSAVQICPQVNVY
;
A
#
# COMPACT_ATOMS: atom_id res chain seq x y z
N GLY A 1 7.06 -11.97 -22.12
CA GLY A 1 7.59 -10.77 -21.54
C GLY A 1 6.48 -9.91 -21.04
N LEU A 2 6.46 -9.56 -19.74
CA LEU A 2 5.62 -8.52 -19.20
C LEU A 2 6.06 -7.23 -19.88
N GLY A 3 5.19 -6.65 -20.71
CA GLY A 3 5.46 -5.44 -21.46
C GLY A 3 6.04 -4.35 -20.56
N ASP A 4 6.96 -3.59 -21.11
CA ASP A 4 7.70 -2.52 -20.47
C ASP A 4 6.74 -1.46 -19.89
N VAL A 5 6.28 -1.69 -18.67
CA VAL A 5 5.66 -0.63 -17.90
C VAL A 5 6.81 0.25 -17.43
N TYR A 6 6.81 1.49 -17.90
CA TYR A 6 7.88 2.48 -17.68
C TYR A 6 8.18 2.63 -16.18
N LYS A 7 9.34 2.16 -15.78
CA LYS A 7 9.87 2.37 -14.41
C LYS A 7 10.50 3.76 -14.38
N ARG A 8 10.02 4.62 -13.49
CA ARG A 8 10.66 5.92 -13.26
C ARG A 8 12.04 5.69 -12.64
N GLN A 9 13.09 6.10 -13.34
CA GLN A 9 14.48 5.99 -12.90
C GLN A 9 15.07 7.37 -12.55
N ASP A 10 14.22 8.34 -12.28
CA ASP A 10 14.56 9.73 -11.97
C ASP A 10 14.08 10.13 -10.56
N GLU A 11 14.26 11.39 -10.24
CA GLU A 11 13.85 12.00 -8.98
C GLU A 11 12.35 11.93 -8.70
N SER A 12 11.52 11.54 -9.67
CA SER A 12 10.09 11.33 -9.46
C SER A 12 9.78 9.98 -8.81
N ASN A 13 10.76 9.04 -8.74
CA ASN A 13 10.60 7.75 -8.09
C ASN A 13 10.44 7.93 -6.57
N LEU A 14 9.47 7.23 -5.98
CA LEU A 14 9.22 7.32 -4.53
C LEU A 14 10.41 6.83 -3.69
N ALA A 15 11.15 5.83 -4.17
CA ALA A 15 12.35 5.34 -3.49
C ALA A 15 13.45 6.40 -3.44
N TRP A 16 13.65 7.14 -4.55
CA TRP A 16 14.59 8.27 -4.57
C TRP A 16 14.16 9.37 -3.59
N LYS A 17 12.88 9.73 -3.62
CA LYS A 17 12.33 10.75 -2.69
C LYS A 17 12.47 10.32 -1.23
N ALA A 18 12.27 9.02 -0.95
CA ALA A 18 12.43 8.46 0.38
C ALA A 18 13.85 8.60 0.91
N ALA A 19 14.85 8.27 0.08
CA ALA A 19 16.26 8.44 0.44
C ALA A 19 16.61 9.91 0.71
N ASN A 20 16.15 10.81 -0.17
CA ASN A 20 16.40 12.24 -0.02
C ASN A 20 15.78 12.82 1.27
N GLU A 21 14.52 12.44 1.59
CA GLU A 21 13.89 12.86 2.85
C GLU A 21 14.59 12.26 4.08
N PHE A 22 15.07 11.01 3.97
CA PHE A 22 15.83 10.39 5.05
C PHE A 22 17.15 11.12 5.33
N PHE A 23 17.96 11.37 4.29
CA PHE A 23 19.24 12.08 4.44
C PHE A 23 19.06 13.51 4.95
N LYS A 24 18.02 14.22 4.51
CA LYS A 24 17.65 15.53 5.09
C LYS A 24 17.34 15.44 6.58
N ALA A 25 16.58 14.41 7.00
CA ALA A 25 16.20 14.26 8.40
C ALA A 25 17.39 14.02 9.32
N ILE A 26 18.37 13.22 8.89
CA ILE A 26 19.58 12.94 9.67
C ILE A 26 20.74 13.94 9.41
N LYS A 27 20.50 14.95 8.55
CA LYS A 27 21.50 15.96 8.14
C LYS A 27 22.77 15.33 7.56
N PHE A 28 22.62 14.28 6.80
CA PHE A 28 23.73 13.59 6.13
C PHE A 28 23.96 14.19 4.74
N ASP A 29 25.16 14.66 4.48
CA ASP A 29 25.60 15.17 3.18
C ASP A 29 26.28 14.04 2.39
N GLY A 30 25.46 13.20 1.76
CA GLY A 30 25.88 12.06 0.99
C GLY A 30 24.74 11.46 0.19
N GLY A 31 24.96 10.29 -0.37
CA GLY A 31 23.97 9.60 -1.18
C GLY A 31 24.08 8.09 -1.07
N CYS A 32 23.21 7.40 -1.80
CA CYS A 32 23.26 5.96 -1.96
C CYS A 32 22.78 5.55 -3.35
N ASP A 33 23.24 4.40 -3.80
CA ASP A 33 22.68 3.72 -4.97
C ASP A 33 21.49 2.84 -4.53
N ILE A 34 20.37 2.94 -5.25
CA ILE A 34 19.17 2.15 -4.98
C ILE A 34 18.92 1.23 -6.16
N TYR A 35 19.01 -0.07 -5.91
CA TYR A 35 18.62 -1.08 -6.88
C TYR A 35 17.25 -1.66 -6.51
N ILE A 36 16.29 -1.62 -7.44
CA ILE A 36 14.92 -2.12 -7.23
C ILE A 36 14.62 -3.24 -8.21
N GLU A 37 14.39 -4.43 -7.69
CA GLU A 37 13.85 -5.56 -8.42
C GLU A 37 12.34 -5.65 -8.16
N LYS A 38 11.53 -5.38 -9.21
CA LYS A 38 10.07 -5.30 -9.07
C LYS A 38 9.42 -6.66 -9.25
N HIS A 39 8.89 -7.22 -8.16
CA HIS A 39 8.06 -8.43 -8.17
C HIS A 39 6.57 -8.10 -8.03
N ILE A 40 6.22 -7.02 -7.31
CA ILE A 40 4.84 -6.56 -7.20
C ILE A 40 4.38 -6.00 -8.56
N PRO A 41 3.27 -6.50 -9.14
CA PRO A 41 2.77 -6.03 -10.41
C PRO A 41 2.47 -4.52 -10.39
N MET A 42 2.98 -3.80 -11.38
CA MET A 42 2.77 -2.35 -11.48
C MET A 42 1.32 -2.03 -11.88
N GLY A 43 0.76 -0.95 -11.30
CA GLY A 43 -0.61 -0.54 -11.57
C GLY A 43 -1.67 -1.56 -11.15
N ALA A 44 -1.39 -2.36 -10.13
CA ALA A 44 -2.27 -3.41 -9.60
C ALA A 44 -3.02 -2.99 -8.32
N GLY A 45 -2.86 -1.73 -7.85
CA GLY A 45 -3.44 -1.32 -6.57
C GLY A 45 -2.78 -1.98 -5.34
N MET A 46 -1.59 -2.56 -5.48
CA MET A 46 -0.90 -3.32 -4.45
C MET A 46 0.19 -2.52 -3.72
N ALA A 47 0.10 -1.21 -3.72
CA ALA A 47 1.02 -0.29 -3.03
C ALA A 47 2.53 -0.52 -3.32
N GLY A 48 2.91 -1.10 -4.49
CA GLY A 48 4.28 -1.48 -4.80
C GLY A 48 5.28 -0.32 -4.73
N GLY A 49 4.90 0.88 -5.18
CA GLY A 49 5.75 2.08 -5.05
C GLY A 49 5.90 2.55 -3.61
N SER A 50 4.84 2.43 -2.81
CA SER A 50 4.87 2.76 -1.38
C SER A 50 5.72 1.76 -0.59
N SER A 51 5.68 0.49 -0.97
CA SER A 51 6.57 -0.55 -0.42
C SER A 51 8.03 -0.28 -0.74
N ASP A 52 8.36 0.14 -1.98
CA ASP A 52 9.73 0.52 -2.34
C ASP A 52 10.23 1.68 -1.46
N ALA A 53 9.42 2.74 -1.32
CA ALA A 53 9.76 3.89 -0.48
C ALA A 53 9.96 3.49 1.00
N ALA A 54 9.07 2.66 1.54
CA ALA A 54 9.17 2.15 2.90
C ALA A 54 10.41 1.28 3.10
N GLY A 55 10.73 0.43 2.12
CA GLY A 55 11.95 -0.37 2.11
C GLY A 55 13.20 0.49 2.19
N VAL A 56 13.24 1.59 1.44
CA VAL A 56 14.35 2.56 1.48
C VAL A 56 14.42 3.24 2.85
N ILE A 57 13.31 3.76 3.39
CA ILE A 57 13.29 4.42 4.71
C ILE A 57 13.78 3.46 5.80
N ASN A 58 13.24 2.25 5.85
CA ASN A 58 13.59 1.27 6.87
C ASN A 58 15.02 0.74 6.68
N GLY A 59 15.43 0.50 5.43
CA GLY A 59 16.77 0.03 5.10
C GLY A 59 17.84 1.06 5.46
N LEU A 60 17.66 2.32 5.08
CA LEU A 60 18.57 3.40 5.45
C LEU A 60 18.58 3.61 6.96
N ASN A 61 17.42 3.60 7.63
CA ASN A 61 17.39 3.73 9.08
C ASN A 61 18.23 2.66 9.77
N LYS A 62 18.14 1.41 9.29
CA LYS A 62 18.95 0.32 9.80
C LYS A 62 20.45 0.49 9.48
N LEU A 63 20.78 0.95 8.27
CA LEU A 63 22.15 1.17 7.80
C LEU A 63 22.85 2.27 8.60
N PHE A 64 22.13 3.26 9.09
CA PHE A 64 22.62 4.37 9.90
C PHE A 64 22.36 4.19 11.40
N ASP A 65 22.35 2.94 11.91
CA ASP A 65 22.18 2.61 13.32
C ASP A 65 20.88 3.13 13.95
N SER A 66 19.80 3.16 13.16
CA SER A 66 18.44 3.46 13.60
C SER A 66 18.24 4.84 14.27
N PRO A 67 18.65 5.94 13.61
CA PRO A 67 18.57 7.28 14.18
C PRO A 67 17.13 7.80 14.30
N LEU A 68 16.16 7.21 13.56
CA LEU A 68 14.77 7.62 13.54
C LEU A 68 13.86 6.56 14.17
N SER A 69 12.97 7.01 15.04
CA SER A 69 11.89 6.19 15.60
C SER A 69 10.89 5.74 14.52
N LEU A 70 10.03 4.78 14.85
CA LEU A 70 8.96 4.35 13.95
C LEU A 70 8.04 5.51 13.57
N GLU A 71 7.66 6.33 14.56
CA GLU A 71 6.77 7.48 14.34
C GLU A 71 7.38 8.51 13.39
N GLU A 72 8.65 8.82 13.55
CA GLU A 72 9.37 9.74 12.65
C GLU A 72 9.44 9.20 11.21
N ARG A 73 9.69 7.91 11.04
CA ARG A 73 9.70 7.24 9.74
C ARG A 73 8.31 7.24 9.10
N MET A 74 7.26 6.96 9.86
CA MET A 74 5.87 7.02 9.37
C MET A 74 5.49 8.45 8.98
N LYS A 75 5.87 9.46 9.78
CA LYS A 75 5.66 10.87 9.45
C LYS A 75 6.39 11.30 8.19
N MET A 76 7.59 10.79 7.97
CA MET A 76 8.34 10.97 6.72
C MET A 76 7.58 10.30 5.56
N GLY A 77 7.14 9.07 5.72
CA GLY A 77 6.37 8.31 4.74
C GLY A 77 5.10 9.02 4.30
N LYS A 78 4.37 9.67 5.22
CA LYS A 78 3.16 10.43 4.92
C LYS A 78 3.38 11.55 3.89
N LYS A 79 4.55 12.16 3.85
CA LYS A 79 4.89 13.18 2.84
C LYS A 79 5.06 12.59 1.43
N LEU A 80 5.35 11.31 1.34
CA LEU A 80 5.62 10.61 0.09
C LEU A 80 4.36 10.00 -0.52
N GLY A 81 3.43 9.55 0.32
CA GLY A 81 2.16 8.96 -0.12
C GLY A 81 1.34 8.40 1.04
N ALA A 82 0.03 8.27 0.82
CA ALA A 82 -0.92 7.83 1.84
C ALA A 82 -0.63 6.42 2.40
N ASP A 83 -0.19 5.49 1.53
CA ASP A 83 0.07 4.09 1.90
C ASP A 83 1.47 3.88 2.51
N VAL A 84 2.40 4.85 2.36
CA VAL A 84 3.79 4.68 2.81
C VAL A 84 3.90 4.49 4.32
N PRO A 85 3.13 5.20 5.18
CA PRO A 85 3.17 4.97 6.63
C PRO A 85 2.85 3.52 7.02
N PHE A 86 1.83 2.93 6.40
CA PHE A 86 1.48 1.52 6.62
C PHE A 86 2.61 0.58 6.17
N CYS A 87 3.18 0.83 4.98
CA CYS A 87 4.30 0.03 4.49
C CYS A 87 5.56 0.15 5.37
N VAL A 88 5.79 1.32 6.00
CA VAL A 88 6.88 1.53 6.97
C VAL A 88 6.63 0.75 8.26
N MET A 89 5.39 0.76 8.74
CA MET A 89 4.99 0.07 9.97
C MET A 89 4.96 -1.45 9.78
N GLY A 90 4.40 -1.92 8.68
CA GLY A 90 4.15 -3.34 8.43
C GLY A 90 3.00 -3.91 9.28
N GLY A 91 2.85 -5.24 9.25
CA GLY A 91 1.85 -5.97 10.03
C GLY A 91 0.41 -5.78 9.54
N CYS A 92 -0.55 -5.74 10.48
CA CYS A 92 -1.97 -5.54 10.21
C CYS A 92 -2.47 -4.29 10.93
N ALA A 93 -3.26 -3.46 10.24
CA ALA A 93 -3.82 -2.24 10.83
C ALA A 93 -5.17 -1.87 10.21
N LEU A 94 -5.99 -1.18 11.00
CA LEU A 94 -7.08 -0.36 10.48
C LEU A 94 -6.50 0.96 10.00
N ALA A 95 -6.74 1.30 8.75
CA ALA A 95 -6.36 2.57 8.16
C ALA A 95 -7.60 3.47 7.99
N GLU A 96 -7.51 4.69 8.47
CA GLU A 96 -8.58 5.68 8.41
C GLU A 96 -8.08 7.00 7.80
N GLY A 97 -9.01 7.93 7.53
CA GLY A 97 -8.70 9.17 6.84
C GLY A 97 -8.43 8.92 5.37
N ILE A 98 -7.28 9.36 4.85
CA ILE A 98 -6.78 9.02 3.51
C ILE A 98 -5.85 7.79 3.53
N GLY A 99 -5.78 7.05 4.67
CA GLY A 99 -4.92 5.89 4.88
C GLY A 99 -3.78 6.13 5.87
N GLU A 100 -3.67 7.33 6.43
CA GLU A 100 -2.56 7.75 7.27
C GLU A 100 -2.77 7.55 8.78
N ARG A 101 -4.03 7.39 9.23
CA ARG A 101 -4.34 7.11 10.63
C ARG A 101 -4.41 5.60 10.81
N LEU A 102 -3.40 5.05 11.44
CA LEU A 102 -3.23 3.62 11.58
C LEU A 102 -3.48 3.18 13.03
N THR A 103 -4.41 2.24 13.20
CA THR A 103 -4.61 1.52 14.45
C THR A 103 -4.12 0.10 14.27
N VAL A 104 -3.08 -0.29 15.01
CA VAL A 104 -2.48 -1.63 14.92
C VAL A 104 -3.50 -2.68 15.34
N LEU A 105 -3.59 -3.74 14.54
CA LEU A 105 -4.40 -4.92 14.79
C LEU A 105 -3.49 -6.14 14.98
N PRO A 106 -3.98 -7.20 15.62
CA PRO A 106 -3.25 -8.48 15.66
C PRO A 106 -2.90 -8.97 14.26
N GLU A 107 -1.76 -9.61 14.12
CA GLU A 107 -1.37 -10.24 12.86
C GLU A 107 -2.37 -11.32 12.46
N LEU A 108 -2.65 -11.39 11.16
CA LEU A 108 -3.42 -12.50 10.61
C LEU A 108 -2.61 -13.79 10.68
N PRO A 109 -3.25 -14.96 10.83
CA PRO A 109 -2.57 -16.23 10.66
C PRO A 109 -1.94 -16.31 9.27
N GLU A 110 -0.95 -17.18 9.12
CA GLU A 110 -0.32 -17.42 7.81
C GLU A 110 -1.36 -17.86 6.79
N VAL A 111 -1.45 -17.13 5.67
CA VAL A 111 -2.43 -17.36 4.60
C VAL A 111 -1.77 -17.25 3.23
N CYS A 112 -2.31 -18.02 2.29
CA CYS A 112 -1.94 -17.91 0.88
C CYS A 112 -2.97 -17.03 0.17
N TYR A 113 -2.49 -16.01 -0.57
CA TYR A 113 -3.32 -15.19 -1.43
C TYR A 113 -3.15 -15.60 -2.89
N LEU A 114 -4.25 -15.87 -3.58
CA LEU A 114 -4.26 -15.98 -5.03
C LEU A 114 -4.53 -14.59 -5.61
N ILE A 115 -3.60 -14.09 -6.42
CA ILE A 115 -3.72 -12.78 -7.04
C ILE A 115 -3.99 -12.97 -8.54
N ALA A 116 -5.15 -12.48 -8.99
CA ALA A 116 -5.50 -12.41 -10.39
C ALA A 116 -5.49 -10.94 -10.85
N LYS A 117 -4.61 -10.58 -11.80
CA LYS A 117 -4.53 -9.23 -12.34
C LYS A 117 -4.75 -9.26 -13.86
N PRO A 118 -5.83 -8.62 -14.37
CA PRO A 118 -6.00 -8.39 -15.80
C PRO A 118 -4.81 -7.60 -16.40
N ARG A 119 -4.58 -7.73 -17.70
CA ARG A 119 -3.54 -6.96 -18.39
C ARG A 119 -3.82 -5.46 -18.39
N GLN A 120 -5.09 -5.08 -18.37
CA GLN A 120 -5.53 -3.70 -18.34
C GLN A 120 -5.18 -3.04 -17.01
N SER A 121 -4.67 -1.81 -17.05
CA SER A 121 -4.45 -0.98 -15.87
C SER A 121 -5.64 -0.06 -15.65
N ILE A 122 -6.04 0.11 -14.39
CA ILE A 122 -7.13 0.99 -13.99
C ILE A 122 -6.53 2.22 -13.29
N SER A 123 -6.96 3.42 -13.71
CA SER A 123 -6.56 4.65 -13.07
C SER A 123 -7.28 4.81 -11.73
N THR A 124 -6.55 4.78 -10.63
CA THR A 124 -7.11 5.03 -9.28
C THR A 124 -7.84 6.36 -9.21
N LYS A 125 -7.27 7.43 -9.82
CA LYS A 125 -7.90 8.75 -9.90
C LYS A 125 -9.28 8.67 -10.56
N TRP A 126 -9.38 8.01 -11.72
CA TRP A 126 -10.65 7.87 -12.43
C TRP A 126 -11.68 7.13 -11.59
N VAL A 127 -11.28 6.04 -10.90
CA VAL A 127 -12.19 5.25 -10.06
C VAL A 127 -12.77 6.09 -8.92
N TYR A 128 -11.96 6.92 -8.25
CA TYR A 128 -12.43 7.82 -7.20
C TYR A 128 -13.36 8.93 -7.74
N GLU A 129 -13.08 9.46 -8.94
CA GLU A 129 -13.93 10.48 -9.57
C GLU A 129 -15.31 9.93 -10.01
N HIS A 130 -15.42 8.60 -10.22
CA HIS A 130 -16.65 7.93 -10.64
C HIS A 130 -17.22 7.02 -9.54
N LEU A 131 -16.84 7.25 -8.28
CA LEU A 131 -17.30 6.46 -7.16
C LEU A 131 -18.75 6.82 -6.81
N ASP A 132 -19.65 5.82 -6.88
CA ASP A 132 -21.01 5.95 -6.38
C ASP A 132 -21.07 5.51 -4.90
N TYR A 133 -21.13 6.48 -4.01
CA TYR A 133 -21.22 6.25 -2.57
C TYR A 133 -22.54 5.60 -2.12
N ASN A 134 -23.57 5.61 -2.96
CA ASN A 134 -24.86 4.99 -2.66
C ASN A 134 -24.88 3.49 -3.00
N ASN A 135 -23.97 3.05 -3.87
CA ASN A 135 -23.86 1.65 -4.29
C ASN A 135 -22.70 0.95 -3.54
N LYS A 136 -22.86 0.82 -2.23
CA LYS A 136 -21.87 0.11 -1.40
C LYS A 136 -22.06 -1.40 -1.50
N PRO A 137 -20.98 -2.20 -1.37
CA PRO A 137 -21.09 -3.64 -1.20
C PRO A 137 -22.02 -3.96 -0.03
N VAL A 138 -22.98 -4.88 -0.24
CA VAL A 138 -24.09 -5.14 0.68
C VAL A 138 -23.64 -5.61 2.06
N ASN A 139 -22.48 -6.23 2.17
CA ASN A 139 -22.01 -6.88 3.41
C ASN A 139 -20.72 -6.27 4.01
N LEU A 140 -20.29 -5.09 3.56
CA LEU A 140 -19.08 -4.48 4.09
C LEU A 140 -19.33 -4.02 5.54
N ASP A 141 -18.67 -4.67 6.50
CA ASP A 141 -18.78 -4.42 7.93
C ASP A 141 -17.40 -4.46 8.59
N ILE A 142 -16.82 -3.28 8.78
CA ILE A 142 -15.47 -3.12 9.31
C ILE A 142 -15.34 -3.65 10.74
N ASP A 143 -16.36 -3.47 11.58
CA ASP A 143 -16.32 -3.92 12.98
C ASP A 143 -16.28 -5.45 13.05
N LYS A 144 -17.03 -6.14 12.19
CA LYS A 144 -16.98 -7.59 12.09
C LYS A 144 -15.65 -8.09 11.51
N ILE A 145 -15.08 -7.39 10.54
CA ILE A 145 -13.74 -7.69 10.03
C ILE A 145 -12.71 -7.58 11.16
N ILE A 146 -12.71 -6.48 11.92
CA ILE A 146 -11.81 -6.28 13.05
C ILE A 146 -12.00 -7.36 14.12
N SER A 147 -13.25 -7.70 14.44
CA SER A 147 -13.55 -8.78 15.39
C SER A 147 -13.02 -10.14 14.90
N GLY A 148 -13.17 -10.44 13.63
CA GLY A 148 -12.64 -11.64 12.99
C GLY A 148 -11.10 -11.68 13.03
N ILE A 149 -10.43 -10.57 12.74
CA ILE A 149 -8.96 -10.43 12.86
C ILE A 149 -8.53 -10.73 14.30
N LYS A 150 -9.15 -10.07 15.27
CA LYS A 150 -8.83 -10.28 16.70
C LYS A 150 -9.03 -11.71 17.18
N SER A 151 -9.96 -12.44 16.57
CA SER A 151 -10.19 -13.86 16.90
C SER A 151 -9.29 -14.83 16.12
N GLY A 152 -8.53 -14.35 15.12
CA GLY A 152 -7.73 -15.19 14.23
C GLY A 152 -8.54 -16.10 13.31
N ASP A 153 -9.84 -15.84 13.14
CA ASP A 153 -10.76 -16.69 12.37
C ASP A 153 -11.13 -16.01 11.03
N LEU A 154 -10.43 -16.44 9.99
CA LEU A 154 -10.63 -15.91 8.62
C LEU A 154 -12.04 -16.17 8.07
N LYS A 155 -12.71 -17.24 8.50
CA LYS A 155 -14.08 -17.54 8.07
C LYS A 155 -15.08 -16.49 8.56
N LYS A 156 -14.75 -15.81 9.68
CA LYS A 156 -15.55 -14.69 10.21
C LYS A 156 -15.30 -13.37 9.45
N ILE A 157 -14.18 -13.25 8.76
CA ILE A 157 -13.82 -12.04 8.00
C ILE A 157 -14.44 -12.09 6.61
N GLN A 158 -14.34 -13.23 5.93
CA GLN A 158 -14.70 -13.41 4.53
C GLN A 158 -16.10 -12.87 4.14
N PRO A 159 -17.18 -13.09 4.89
CA PRO A 159 -18.51 -12.60 4.52
C PRO A 159 -18.67 -11.06 4.51
N PHE A 160 -17.73 -10.35 5.16
CA PHE A 160 -17.78 -8.90 5.35
C PHE A 160 -16.70 -8.16 4.57
N MET A 161 -15.87 -8.89 3.82
CA MET A 161 -14.89 -8.28 2.92
C MET A 161 -15.58 -7.67 1.70
N GLY A 162 -15.08 -6.54 1.25
CA GLY A 162 -15.55 -5.89 0.05
C GLY A 162 -14.71 -4.66 -0.29
N ASN A 163 -14.90 -4.15 -1.50
CA ASN A 163 -14.22 -2.95 -1.96
C ASN A 163 -15.22 -2.01 -2.62
N ILE A 164 -15.41 -0.83 -2.04
CA ILE A 164 -16.33 0.18 -2.58
C ILE A 164 -15.91 0.68 -3.97
N LEU A 165 -14.66 0.49 -4.36
CA LEU A 165 -14.13 0.89 -5.67
C LEU A 165 -14.46 -0.13 -6.77
N GLU A 166 -14.91 -1.33 -6.41
CA GLU A 166 -15.10 -2.46 -7.34
C GLU A 166 -16.12 -2.13 -8.44
N ASN A 167 -17.27 -1.58 -8.07
CA ASN A 167 -18.32 -1.23 -9.03
C ASN A 167 -17.85 -0.24 -10.10
N SER A 168 -17.04 0.74 -9.72
CA SER A 168 -16.45 1.69 -10.67
C SER A 168 -15.33 1.05 -11.49
N ALA A 169 -14.52 0.19 -10.88
CA ALA A 169 -13.44 -0.52 -11.58
C ALA A 169 -13.97 -1.45 -12.66
N VAL A 170 -15.05 -2.17 -12.40
CA VAL A 170 -15.71 -3.09 -13.36
C VAL A 170 -16.20 -2.36 -14.61
N GLN A 171 -16.60 -1.08 -14.51
CA GLN A 171 -17.02 -0.28 -15.67
C GLN A 171 -15.89 -0.11 -16.69
N ILE A 172 -14.64 0.04 -16.22
CA ILE A 172 -13.47 0.18 -17.10
C ILE A 172 -12.91 -1.19 -17.51
N CYS A 173 -12.91 -2.12 -16.59
CA CYS A 173 -12.30 -3.44 -16.76
C CYS A 173 -13.28 -4.54 -16.34
N PRO A 174 -14.24 -4.91 -17.20
CA PRO A 174 -15.21 -5.95 -16.88
C PRO A 174 -14.60 -7.30 -16.50
N GLN A 175 -13.35 -7.55 -16.91
CA GLN A 175 -12.63 -8.78 -16.56
C GLN A 175 -12.42 -8.91 -15.04
N VAL A 176 -12.43 -7.82 -14.27
CA VAL A 176 -12.30 -7.87 -12.80
C VAL A 176 -13.48 -8.64 -12.17
N ASN A 177 -14.66 -8.63 -12.80
CA ASN A 177 -15.84 -9.32 -12.31
C ASN A 177 -15.89 -10.83 -12.65
N VAL A 178 -14.89 -11.33 -13.39
CA VAL A 178 -14.84 -12.73 -13.86
C VAL A 178 -13.95 -13.59 -12.95
N TYR A 179 -13.20 -12.99 -12.07
CA TYR A 179 -12.29 -13.63 -11.12
C TYR A 179 -12.82 -13.57 -9.69
#